data_6ad48beb2c6d4196ceec1fb8c0733327
#
_entry.id   6ad48beb2c6d4196ceec1fb8c0733327
#
_cell.length_a   1.000
_cell.length_b   1.000
_cell.length_c   1.000
_cell.angle_alpha   90.00
_cell.angle_beta   90.00
_cell.angle_gamma   90.00
#
_symmetry.space_group_name_H-M   'P 1'
#
loop_
_entity.id
_entity.type
_entity.pdbx_description
1 polymer ?
#
loop_
_entity_poly.entity_id
_entity_poly.type
_entity_poly.pdbx_seq_one_letter_code
_entity_poly.pdbx_strand_id
1 'polypeptide(L)'
;MSDPLPLFNFPSAKLSPKSTPWTLRPMLYRGGARQELRKSLADIKAGRLPGPLLNRLVVVERIHECLNADLVAGYSLETIRDRLGKLRQFYGFADEHELDASLESIVQDYCLWADSLVLRTQIKNSVDFPDKSNFTRLKANSAYGTAKTVAEILDKALDRRVSVLELTRIRDPRRKLTVGGSASDKLDQGQLFDFGKFLSKICKAIDAPFVRELPAKEIMAENGAALHIGKWSTRESGRVIVLCDGKRATCVSLRVEAELHLFISQTSMNESVAVRLKVSRLRYESHARGYSVSERKSRRKGDVSFTIYSEYRQHLEGYLTWRNEFFPGDPRLFPLSSSNVDLANSRVMHRIRRICKGLGIPYISARKLRGAKVNFLMASSVRLDDRTVTEIMQHSEQTLFRNYHRPSSARATVEIARFWKNGPVRPANSLAPGACSEKPSPVDSIPTLVPTPDCKRTSGCLWCESHRDIDDFDYVWSLATFGRLKQFEFSVSGHIWSDESPTLVQLAIIKIRAKLHWIRQSSTERMGWVEEADERIAEGNWHPHWSAVMKSVEGRLWS
;
A
#
# COMPACT_ATOMS: atom_id res chain seq x y z
N MET A 1 40.07 -8.30 37.66
CA MET A 1 39.48 -7.03 38.12
C MET A 1 38.21 -6.78 37.34
N SER A 2 37.05 -6.68 37.98
CA SER A 2 35.79 -6.35 37.30
C SER A 2 35.87 -4.91 36.83
N ASP A 3 35.57 -4.70 35.55
CA ASP A 3 35.52 -3.39 34.92
C ASP A 3 34.40 -2.55 35.60
N PRO A 4 34.70 -1.40 36.21
CA PRO A 4 33.76 -0.63 37.01
C PRO A 4 32.66 0.09 36.20
N LEU A 5 32.70 -0.01 34.88
CA LEU A 5 31.76 0.70 34.03
C LEU A 5 30.42 -0.02 33.86
N PRO A 6 29.30 0.71 33.79
CA PRO A 6 27.99 0.17 33.50
C PRO A 6 27.97 -0.61 32.17
N LEU A 7 27.22 -1.72 32.14
CA LEU A 7 27.16 -2.56 30.94
C LEU A 7 26.29 -1.97 29.82
N PHE A 8 25.45 -0.99 30.11
CA PHE A 8 24.51 -0.35 29.17
C PHE A 8 23.70 -1.34 28.31
N ASN A 9 23.32 -2.46 28.92
CA ASN A 9 22.54 -3.53 28.29
C ASN A 9 21.06 -3.18 28.29
N PHE A 10 20.30 -3.83 27.39
CA PHE A 10 18.84 -3.72 27.32
C PHE A 10 18.20 -5.00 27.88
N PRO A 11 17.99 -5.12 29.20
CA PRO A 11 17.53 -6.34 29.83
C PRO A 11 16.09 -6.71 29.48
N SER A 12 15.26 -5.73 29.10
CA SER A 12 13.88 -5.95 28.61
C SER A 12 13.83 -6.49 27.18
N ALA A 13 14.92 -6.43 26.42
CA ALA A 13 15.00 -6.95 25.08
C ALA A 13 15.27 -8.47 25.13
N LYS A 14 14.25 -9.28 24.87
CA LYS A 14 14.41 -10.74 24.70
C LYS A 14 15.17 -11.00 23.39
N LEU A 15 16.47 -11.19 23.51
CA LEU A 15 17.34 -11.52 22.38
C LEU A 15 17.38 -13.04 22.19
N SER A 16 17.55 -13.49 20.94
CA SER A 16 17.81 -14.89 20.65
C SER A 16 19.12 -15.35 21.35
N PRO A 17 19.21 -16.61 21.83
CA PRO A 17 20.42 -17.12 22.46
C PRO A 17 21.70 -16.96 21.62
N LYS A 18 21.55 -16.83 20.31
CA LYS A 18 22.66 -16.64 19.35
C LYS A 18 22.95 -15.17 19.02
N SER A 19 22.11 -14.22 19.46
CA SER A 19 22.36 -12.81 19.22
C SER A 19 23.21 -12.23 20.37
N THR A 20 24.15 -11.36 20.00
CA THR A 20 24.92 -10.62 21.00
C THR A 20 23.97 -9.67 21.72
N PRO A 21 24.02 -9.55 23.06
CA PRO A 21 23.19 -8.61 23.79
C PRO A 21 23.42 -7.20 23.26
N TRP A 22 22.35 -6.45 23.12
CA TRP A 22 22.44 -5.06 22.72
C TRP A 22 23.04 -4.25 23.85
N THR A 23 24.06 -3.48 23.56
CA THR A 23 24.75 -2.65 24.53
C THR A 23 25.33 -1.43 23.84
N LEU A 24 25.36 -0.28 24.54
CA LEU A 24 26.03 0.94 24.07
C LEU A 24 27.51 0.97 24.46
N ARG A 25 28.01 -0.01 25.19
CA ARG A 25 29.40 -0.05 25.67
C ARG A 25 30.46 0.21 24.60
N PRO A 26 30.35 -0.30 23.33
CA PRO A 26 31.32 0.00 22.29
C PRO A 26 31.45 1.50 21.94
N MET A 27 30.45 2.33 22.29
CA MET A 27 30.50 3.78 22.03
C MET A 27 31.46 4.52 22.97
N LEU A 28 31.85 3.88 24.07
CA LEU A 28 32.85 4.39 25.00
C LEU A 28 34.29 4.04 24.59
N TYR A 29 34.49 3.33 23.51
CA TYR A 29 35.83 2.92 23.06
C TYR A 29 36.07 3.39 21.63
N ARG A 30 37.22 4.03 21.39
CA ARG A 30 37.58 4.54 20.06
C ARG A 30 37.65 3.38 19.06
N GLY A 31 36.92 3.51 17.96
CA GLY A 31 36.79 2.46 16.94
C GLY A 31 35.77 1.35 17.28
N GLY A 32 35.25 1.30 18.52
CA GLY A 32 34.30 0.27 18.93
C GLY A 32 32.96 0.31 18.21
N ALA A 33 32.46 1.50 17.89
CA ALA A 33 31.20 1.67 17.17
C ALA A 33 31.27 1.21 15.71
N ARG A 34 32.43 1.16 15.08
CA ARG A 34 32.64 0.76 13.67
C ARG A 34 32.64 -0.74 13.45
N GLN A 35 33.06 -1.51 14.43
CA GLN A 35 33.20 -2.95 14.31
C GLN A 35 31.85 -3.67 14.52
N GLU A 36 31.77 -4.93 14.11
CA GLU A 36 30.66 -5.79 14.52
C GLU A 36 30.61 -5.89 16.05
N LEU A 37 29.41 -5.86 16.64
CA LEU A 37 29.23 -5.76 18.08
C LEU A 37 29.95 -6.88 18.85
N ARG A 38 29.92 -8.13 18.37
CA ARG A 38 30.65 -9.25 18.99
C ARG A 38 32.16 -9.04 19.00
N LYS A 39 32.69 -8.56 17.86
CA LYS A 39 34.11 -8.28 17.73
C LYS A 39 34.50 -7.12 18.64
N SER A 40 33.72 -6.03 18.66
CA SER A 40 33.97 -4.90 19.57
C SER A 40 34.01 -5.32 21.02
N LEU A 41 33.08 -6.14 21.47
CA LEU A 41 33.03 -6.63 22.87
C LEU A 41 34.23 -7.56 23.18
N ALA A 42 34.63 -8.41 22.23
CA ALA A 42 35.82 -9.25 22.38
C ALA A 42 37.10 -8.40 22.45
N ASP A 43 37.20 -7.37 21.61
CA ASP A 43 38.36 -6.47 21.57
C ASP A 43 38.45 -5.59 22.82
N ILE A 44 37.30 -5.13 23.36
CA ILE A 44 37.22 -4.43 24.64
C ILE A 44 37.72 -5.32 25.77
N LYS A 45 37.18 -6.56 25.84
CA LYS A 45 37.58 -7.51 26.87
C LYS A 45 39.06 -7.87 26.80
N ALA A 46 39.63 -7.87 25.61
CA ALA A 46 41.05 -8.14 25.39
C ALA A 46 41.95 -6.89 25.50
N GLY A 47 41.41 -5.72 25.83
CA GLY A 47 42.17 -4.47 25.93
C GLY A 47 42.73 -3.96 24.59
N ARG A 48 42.19 -4.37 23.46
CA ARG A 48 42.67 -4.00 22.12
C ARG A 48 42.10 -2.66 21.61
N LEU A 49 40.99 -2.19 22.20
CA LEU A 49 40.40 -0.89 21.84
C LEU A 49 40.81 0.20 22.83
N PRO A 50 41.24 1.39 22.34
CA PRO A 50 41.55 2.52 23.20
C PRO A 50 40.31 3.01 23.95
N GLY A 51 40.44 3.21 25.24
CA GLY A 51 39.36 3.69 26.11
C GLY A 51 39.40 3.03 27.49
N PRO A 52 38.39 3.24 28.32
CA PRO A 52 37.12 3.93 28.03
C PRO A 52 37.24 5.45 27.97
N LEU A 53 36.52 6.09 27.03
CA LEU A 53 36.42 7.54 26.90
C LEU A 53 35.37 8.06 27.91
N LEU A 54 35.84 8.45 29.10
CA LEU A 54 34.97 8.84 30.23
C LEU A 54 34.17 10.13 29.96
N ASN A 55 34.66 11.03 29.08
CA ASN A 55 33.94 12.21 28.64
C ASN A 55 32.59 11.88 27.93
N ARG A 56 32.47 10.69 27.33
CA ARG A 56 31.24 10.21 26.69
C ARG A 56 30.23 9.55 27.66
N LEU A 57 30.69 9.23 28.88
CA LEU A 57 29.92 8.36 29.79
C LEU A 57 28.53 8.93 30.08
N VAL A 58 28.44 10.18 30.48
CA VAL A 58 27.16 10.83 30.86
C VAL A 58 26.16 10.85 29.69
N VAL A 59 26.64 11.12 28.49
CA VAL A 59 25.76 11.16 27.31
C VAL A 59 25.27 9.75 26.94
N VAL A 60 26.17 8.77 26.95
CA VAL A 60 25.82 7.36 26.65
C VAL A 60 24.84 6.81 27.69
N GLU A 61 24.97 7.18 28.96
CA GLU A 61 24.04 6.84 30.02
C GLU A 61 22.65 7.40 29.76
N ARG A 62 22.53 8.70 29.47
CA ARG A 62 21.26 9.34 29.14
C ARG A 62 20.61 8.75 27.88
N ILE A 63 21.40 8.45 26.84
CA ILE A 63 20.92 7.76 25.64
C ILE A 63 20.37 6.36 26.01
N HIS A 64 21.07 5.63 26.87
CA HIS A 64 20.63 4.32 27.33
C HIS A 64 19.29 4.39 28.06
N GLU A 65 19.12 5.34 28.99
CA GLU A 65 17.85 5.58 29.70
C GLU A 65 16.71 5.90 28.71
N CYS A 66 16.94 6.79 27.74
CA CYS A 66 15.94 7.13 26.72
C CYS A 66 15.51 5.93 25.89
N LEU A 67 16.45 5.08 25.46
CA LEU A 67 16.12 3.88 24.67
C LEU A 67 15.42 2.81 25.50
N ASN A 68 15.74 2.68 26.78
CA ASN A 68 15.00 1.80 27.71
C ASN A 68 13.58 2.32 27.94
N ALA A 69 13.40 3.63 28.15
CA ALA A 69 12.10 4.24 28.27
C ALA A 69 11.24 4.00 27.00
N ASP A 70 11.83 4.07 25.83
CA ASP A 70 11.17 3.76 24.55
C ASP A 70 10.72 2.28 24.51
N LEU A 71 11.53 1.33 25.00
CA LEU A 71 11.14 -0.09 25.09
C LEU A 71 9.96 -0.29 26.04
N VAL A 72 9.99 0.36 27.20
CA VAL A 72 8.89 0.31 28.19
C VAL A 72 7.62 0.94 27.60
N ALA A 73 7.74 2.02 26.82
CA ALA A 73 6.65 2.65 26.10
C ALA A 73 6.09 1.80 24.93
N GLY A 74 6.68 0.62 24.67
CA GLY A 74 6.19 -0.35 23.68
C GLY A 74 6.74 -0.15 22.28
N TYR A 75 7.87 0.54 22.10
CA TYR A 75 8.56 0.54 20.80
C TYR A 75 9.07 -0.86 20.48
N SER A 76 9.03 -1.20 19.17
CA SER A 76 9.48 -2.52 18.73
C SER A 76 11.00 -2.69 18.87
N LEU A 77 11.45 -3.93 19.08
CA LEU A 77 12.88 -4.26 19.13
C LEU A 77 13.61 -3.86 17.86
N GLU A 78 12.93 -3.97 16.70
CA GLU A 78 13.48 -3.53 15.40
C GLU A 78 13.70 -2.02 15.36
N THR A 79 12.82 -1.24 15.99
CA THR A 79 12.98 0.22 16.10
C THR A 79 14.20 0.57 16.94
N ILE A 80 14.38 -0.10 18.08
CA ILE A 80 15.55 0.13 18.92
C ILE A 80 16.83 -0.30 18.22
N ARG A 81 16.82 -1.43 17.49
CA ARG A 81 17.96 -1.88 16.70
C ARG A 81 18.32 -0.86 15.60
N ASP A 82 17.35 -0.29 14.89
CA ASP A 82 17.57 0.75 13.88
C ASP A 82 18.20 2.01 14.53
N ARG A 83 17.67 2.42 15.69
CA ARG A 83 18.24 3.54 16.48
C ARG A 83 19.67 3.29 16.89
N LEU A 84 19.97 2.11 17.42
CA LEU A 84 21.33 1.70 17.77
C LEU A 84 22.26 1.68 16.55
N GLY A 85 21.78 1.18 15.41
CA GLY A 85 22.53 1.17 14.17
C GLY A 85 22.91 2.58 13.70
N LYS A 86 22.01 3.54 13.83
CA LYS A 86 22.25 4.94 13.46
C LYS A 86 23.16 5.68 14.46
N LEU A 87 22.98 5.42 15.76
CA LEU A 87 23.92 5.92 16.78
C LEU A 87 25.34 5.41 16.53
N ARG A 88 25.49 4.13 16.20
CA ARG A 88 26.80 3.57 15.84
C ARG A 88 27.43 4.26 14.62
N GLN A 89 26.63 4.68 13.64
CA GLN A 89 27.14 5.46 12.51
C GLN A 89 27.66 6.82 12.96
N PHE A 90 26.93 7.49 13.85
CA PHE A 90 27.37 8.78 14.42
C PHE A 90 28.65 8.64 15.25
N TYR A 91 28.68 7.71 16.22
CA TYR A 91 29.88 7.50 17.05
C TYR A 91 31.07 6.97 16.22
N GLY A 92 30.79 6.16 15.19
CA GLY A 92 31.85 5.73 14.25
C GLY A 92 32.46 6.88 13.46
N PHE A 93 31.65 7.88 13.09
CA PHE A 93 32.15 9.12 12.50
C PHE A 93 32.96 9.96 13.53
N ALA A 94 32.44 10.10 14.75
CA ALA A 94 33.12 10.81 15.81
C ALA A 94 34.50 10.18 16.10
N ASP A 95 34.59 8.85 16.13
CA ASP A 95 35.87 8.14 16.31
C ASP A 95 36.85 8.36 15.16
N GLU A 96 36.36 8.44 13.91
CA GLU A 96 37.18 8.68 12.72
C GLU A 96 37.77 10.08 12.67
N HIS A 97 37.01 11.05 13.15
CA HIS A 97 37.38 12.46 13.13
C HIS A 97 37.90 12.95 14.50
N GLU A 98 38.22 12.02 15.39
CA GLU A 98 38.75 12.30 16.73
C GLU A 98 37.90 13.25 17.58
N LEU A 99 36.56 13.23 17.34
CA LEU A 99 35.59 14.03 18.07
C LEU A 99 35.30 13.44 19.45
N ASP A 100 35.08 14.30 20.44
CA ASP A 100 34.86 13.86 21.82
C ASP A 100 33.49 13.20 22.00
N ALA A 101 32.44 13.70 21.34
CA ALA A 101 31.06 13.32 21.55
C ALA A 101 30.64 13.30 23.04
N SER A 102 31.17 14.28 23.79
CA SER A 102 30.90 14.54 25.21
C SER A 102 29.60 15.32 25.38
N LEU A 103 29.16 15.51 26.62
CA LEU A 103 27.94 16.30 26.92
C LEU A 103 28.05 17.74 26.38
N GLU A 104 29.23 18.30 26.35
CA GLU A 104 29.50 19.67 25.92
C GLU A 104 29.62 19.81 24.40
N SER A 105 30.24 18.81 23.74
CA SER A 105 30.55 18.87 22.29
C SER A 105 29.54 18.17 21.40
N ILE A 106 28.72 17.25 21.92
CA ILE A 106 27.91 16.30 21.11
C ILE A 106 26.99 17.00 20.12
N VAL A 107 26.47 18.18 20.44
CA VAL A 107 25.59 18.95 19.54
C VAL A 107 26.39 19.44 18.33
N GLN A 108 27.61 19.98 18.56
CA GLN A 108 28.51 20.43 17.49
C GLN A 108 28.99 19.23 16.66
N ASP A 109 29.39 18.15 17.32
CA ASP A 109 29.86 16.93 16.68
C ASP A 109 28.75 16.30 15.81
N TYR A 110 27.49 16.34 16.28
CA TYR A 110 26.33 15.94 15.49
C TYR A 110 26.14 16.81 14.24
N CYS A 111 26.33 18.13 14.34
CA CYS A 111 26.25 19.03 13.18
C CYS A 111 27.31 18.70 12.13
N LEU A 112 28.55 18.44 12.54
CA LEU A 112 29.62 18.00 11.64
C LEU A 112 29.30 16.67 10.95
N TRP A 113 28.78 15.72 11.70
CA TRP A 113 28.34 14.46 11.12
C TRP A 113 27.19 14.64 10.13
N ALA A 114 26.20 15.47 10.46
CA ALA A 114 25.08 15.77 9.57
C ALA A 114 25.54 16.42 8.27
N ASP A 115 26.52 17.34 8.32
CA ASP A 115 27.16 17.93 7.13
C ASP A 115 27.84 16.83 6.27
N SER A 116 28.52 15.87 6.89
CA SER A 116 29.10 14.73 6.16
C SER A 116 28.04 13.92 5.42
N LEU A 117 26.84 13.73 6.01
CA LEU A 117 25.73 13.07 5.35
C LEU A 117 25.21 13.87 4.14
N VAL A 118 25.17 15.21 4.24
CA VAL A 118 24.82 16.09 3.12
C VAL A 118 25.81 15.94 1.98
N LEU A 119 27.11 15.99 2.26
CA LEU A 119 28.17 15.80 1.25
C LEU A 119 28.00 14.45 0.54
N ARG A 120 27.74 13.36 1.26
CA ARG A 120 27.48 12.04 0.67
C ARG A 120 26.25 11.99 -0.25
N THR A 121 25.28 12.89 -0.12
CA THR A 121 24.16 12.97 -1.06
C THR A 121 24.53 13.64 -2.38
N GLN A 122 25.59 14.47 -2.38
CA GLN A 122 26.01 15.28 -3.53
C GLN A 122 27.01 14.56 -4.45
N ILE A 123 27.59 13.44 -4.00
CA ILE A 123 28.54 12.65 -4.79
C ILE A 123 27.85 12.16 -6.08
N LYS A 124 28.32 12.63 -7.24
CA LYS A 124 27.76 12.28 -8.55
C LYS A 124 28.31 10.95 -9.09
N ASN A 125 29.60 10.69 -8.93
CA ASN A 125 30.25 9.46 -9.39
C ASN A 125 31.24 8.94 -8.34
N SER A 126 31.42 7.63 -8.25
CA SER A 126 32.37 6.96 -7.35
C SER A 126 33.84 7.18 -7.73
N VAL A 127 34.11 7.91 -8.81
CA VAL A 127 35.46 8.15 -9.36
C VAL A 127 36.15 9.32 -8.69
N ASP A 128 35.38 10.20 -8.05
CA ASP A 128 35.90 11.50 -7.56
C ASP A 128 36.68 11.40 -6.23
N PHE A 129 36.77 10.21 -5.62
CA PHE A 129 37.49 10.00 -4.36
C PHE A 129 38.35 8.74 -4.42
N PRO A 130 39.68 8.86 -4.29
CA PRO A 130 40.62 7.73 -4.39
C PRO A 130 40.51 6.74 -3.21
N ASP A 131 39.95 7.15 -2.09
CA ASP A 131 39.82 6.30 -0.90
C ASP A 131 38.42 5.61 -0.87
N LYS A 132 38.35 4.46 -1.52
CA LYS A 132 37.10 3.71 -1.82
C LYS A 132 36.40 3.10 -0.60
N SER A 133 36.95 3.17 0.60
CA SER A 133 36.45 2.34 1.71
C SER A 133 35.24 2.93 2.45
N ASN A 134 34.98 4.25 2.43
CA ASN A 134 34.00 4.89 3.33
C ASN A 134 32.96 5.81 2.69
N PHE A 135 33.07 6.17 1.41
CA PHE A 135 32.18 7.16 0.77
C PHE A 135 31.20 6.52 -0.22
N THR A 136 30.26 5.73 0.27
CA THR A 136 29.14 5.33 -0.57
C THR A 136 28.11 6.46 -0.69
N ARG A 137 27.68 6.74 -1.93
CA ARG A 137 26.61 7.69 -2.22
C ARG A 137 25.37 7.40 -1.39
N LEU A 138 24.82 8.40 -0.73
CA LEU A 138 23.63 8.30 0.09
C LEU A 138 22.44 8.98 -0.60
N LYS A 139 21.25 8.37 -0.53
CA LYS A 139 20.02 9.04 -0.98
C LYS A 139 19.59 10.09 0.04
N ALA A 140 19.13 11.26 -0.42
CA ALA A 140 18.69 12.36 0.47
C ALA A 140 17.67 11.91 1.53
N ASN A 141 16.69 11.06 1.16
CA ASN A 141 15.74 10.49 2.13
C ASN A 141 16.42 9.63 3.20
N SER A 142 17.48 8.91 2.84
CA SER A 142 18.24 8.09 3.80
C SER A 142 19.09 8.95 4.72
N ALA A 143 19.73 9.99 4.18
CA ALA A 143 20.50 10.96 4.98
C ALA A 143 19.59 11.64 6.01
N TYR A 144 18.47 12.20 5.55
CA TYR A 144 17.49 12.83 6.43
C TYR A 144 16.95 11.88 7.50
N GLY A 145 16.51 10.68 7.11
CA GLY A 145 15.96 9.70 8.06
C GLY A 145 17.01 9.21 9.08
N THR A 146 18.28 9.13 8.69
CA THR A 146 19.37 8.75 9.60
C THR A 146 19.69 9.88 10.58
N ALA A 147 19.87 11.09 10.09
CA ALA A 147 20.13 12.27 10.94
C ALA A 147 18.95 12.54 11.89
N LYS A 148 17.73 12.56 11.38
CA LYS A 148 16.51 12.77 12.19
C LYS A 148 16.40 11.78 13.35
N THR A 149 16.67 10.50 13.12
CA THR A 149 16.59 9.49 14.20
C THR A 149 17.62 9.75 15.30
N VAL A 150 18.86 10.11 14.94
CA VAL A 150 19.90 10.45 15.94
C VAL A 150 19.53 11.74 16.66
N ALA A 151 19.05 12.76 15.94
CA ALA A 151 18.55 14.00 16.55
C ALA A 151 17.47 13.74 17.59
N GLU A 152 16.44 12.95 17.26
CA GLU A 152 15.35 12.60 18.18
C GLU A 152 15.85 11.93 19.47
N ILE A 153 16.92 11.13 19.38
CA ILE A 153 17.52 10.49 20.54
C ILE A 153 18.32 11.52 21.36
N LEU A 154 19.12 12.35 20.71
CA LEU A 154 19.91 13.39 21.38
C LEU A 154 19.01 14.46 22.00
N ASP A 155 17.95 14.89 21.33
CA ASP A 155 16.99 15.86 21.85
C ASP A 155 16.36 15.37 23.17
N LYS A 156 15.98 14.09 23.21
CA LYS A 156 15.47 13.45 24.44
C LYS A 156 16.55 13.34 25.52
N ALA A 157 17.75 12.86 25.16
CA ALA A 157 18.82 12.63 26.12
C ALA A 157 19.37 13.95 26.73
N LEU A 158 19.24 15.06 26.02
CA LEU A 158 19.69 16.39 26.43
C LEU A 158 18.55 17.30 26.92
N ASP A 159 17.32 16.77 26.96
CA ASP A 159 16.10 17.52 27.32
C ASP A 159 15.93 18.83 26.53
N ARG A 160 16.11 18.78 25.23
CA ARG A 160 16.09 19.96 24.36
C ARG A 160 14.68 20.28 23.87
N ARG A 161 14.32 21.57 23.92
CA ARG A 161 13.06 22.09 23.35
C ARG A 161 13.15 22.27 21.82
N VAL A 162 14.32 22.62 21.32
CA VAL A 162 14.60 22.80 19.89
C VAL A 162 15.48 21.65 19.41
N SER A 163 15.08 21.02 18.32
CA SER A 163 15.78 19.84 17.80
C SER A 163 17.19 20.20 17.29
N VAL A 164 18.17 19.37 17.60
CA VAL A 164 19.52 19.49 17.03
C VAL A 164 19.51 19.38 15.50
N LEU A 165 18.49 18.74 14.91
CA LEU A 165 18.32 18.67 13.46
C LEU A 165 18.14 20.05 12.82
N GLU A 166 17.49 20.97 13.52
CA GLU A 166 17.22 22.33 13.02
C GLU A 166 18.52 23.16 12.90
N LEU A 167 19.54 22.81 13.65
CA LEU A 167 20.86 23.43 13.59
C LEU A 167 21.68 22.97 12.36
N THR A 168 21.22 21.98 11.62
CA THR A 168 21.92 21.38 10.49
C THR A 168 21.41 21.89 9.14
N ARG A 169 22.18 21.62 8.08
CA ARG A 169 21.77 21.88 6.68
C ARG A 169 20.86 20.80 6.11
N ILE A 170 20.63 19.70 6.83
CA ILE A 170 19.74 18.63 6.38
C ILE A 170 18.30 19.11 6.39
N ARG A 171 17.64 18.99 5.25
CA ARG A 171 16.23 19.33 5.09
C ARG A 171 15.44 18.08 4.72
N ASP A 172 14.17 18.06 5.14
CA ASP A 172 13.25 17.01 4.66
C ASP A 172 13.21 17.07 3.12
N PRO A 173 13.65 16.02 2.42
CA PRO A 173 13.59 16.03 0.98
C PRO A 173 12.13 16.08 0.59
N ARG A 174 11.65 17.26 0.18
CA ARG A 174 10.31 17.43 -0.36
C ARG A 174 10.12 16.37 -1.42
N ARG A 175 9.24 15.42 -1.19
CA ARG A 175 8.82 14.49 -2.22
C ARG A 175 8.29 15.37 -3.35
N LYS A 176 9.04 15.48 -4.43
CA LYS A 176 8.48 16.00 -5.67
C LYS A 176 7.28 15.10 -5.96
N LEU A 177 6.09 15.59 -5.69
CA LEU A 177 4.86 15.03 -6.25
C LEU A 177 5.03 15.25 -7.76
N THR A 178 5.72 14.32 -8.40
CA THR A 178 5.70 14.25 -9.85
C THR A 178 4.26 13.93 -10.20
N VAL A 179 3.59 14.90 -10.78
CA VAL A 179 2.24 14.84 -11.39
C VAL A 179 2.23 13.85 -12.57
N GLY A 180 3.10 12.98 -12.63
CA GLY A 180 3.19 11.84 -13.53
C GLY A 180 4.14 10.88 -12.87
N GLY A 181 3.62 9.78 -12.30
CA GLY A 181 4.45 8.67 -11.89
C GLY A 181 5.36 8.31 -13.06
N SER A 182 6.69 8.25 -12.83
CA SER A 182 7.60 7.85 -13.88
C SER A 182 7.12 6.52 -14.48
N ALA A 183 7.11 6.40 -15.78
CA ALA A 183 6.68 5.17 -16.48
C ALA A 183 7.42 3.91 -15.99
N SER A 184 8.62 4.09 -15.38
CA SER A 184 9.45 3.02 -14.83
C SER A 184 8.90 2.37 -13.54
N ASP A 185 7.96 3.00 -12.84
CA ASP A 185 7.40 2.46 -11.58
C ASP A 185 6.05 1.74 -11.77
N LYS A 186 5.50 1.75 -12.98
CA LYS A 186 4.25 1.06 -13.29
C LYS A 186 4.55 -0.40 -13.55
N LEU A 187 4.00 -1.25 -12.69
CA LEU A 187 4.00 -2.67 -12.94
C LEU A 187 3.07 -2.94 -14.13
N ASP A 188 3.60 -3.48 -15.20
CA ASP A 188 2.80 -3.99 -16.29
C ASP A 188 1.93 -5.15 -15.78
N GLN A 189 0.66 -5.14 -16.13
CA GLN A 189 -0.30 -6.16 -15.70
C GLN A 189 0.10 -7.55 -16.24
N GLY A 190 0.65 -7.62 -17.45
CA GLY A 190 1.22 -8.83 -18.03
C GLY A 190 2.35 -9.41 -17.16
N GLN A 191 3.31 -8.58 -16.77
CA GLN A 191 4.42 -8.99 -15.90
C GLN A 191 3.93 -9.51 -14.53
N LEU A 192 2.85 -8.93 -13.98
CA LEU A 192 2.26 -9.40 -12.73
C LEU A 192 1.66 -10.80 -12.89
N PHE A 193 0.91 -11.04 -13.97
CA PHE A 193 0.32 -12.35 -14.26
C PHE A 193 1.40 -13.40 -14.54
N ASP A 194 2.42 -13.08 -15.33
CA ASP A 194 3.52 -13.99 -15.66
C ASP A 194 4.31 -14.38 -14.41
N PHE A 195 4.59 -13.41 -13.53
CA PHE A 195 5.22 -13.68 -12.24
C PHE A 195 4.34 -14.59 -11.37
N GLY A 196 3.04 -14.31 -11.27
CA GLY A 196 2.08 -15.14 -10.53
C GLY A 196 1.98 -16.57 -11.07
N LYS A 197 1.90 -16.74 -12.39
CA LYS A 197 1.93 -18.05 -13.06
C LYS A 197 3.23 -18.81 -12.76
N PHE A 198 4.37 -18.14 -12.83
CA PHE A 198 5.66 -18.74 -12.52
C PHE A 198 5.73 -19.25 -11.07
N LEU A 199 5.27 -18.44 -10.08
CA LEU A 199 5.18 -18.87 -8.69
C LEU A 199 4.26 -20.09 -8.53
N SER A 200 3.11 -20.10 -9.19
CA SER A 200 2.17 -21.22 -9.18
C SER A 200 2.79 -22.48 -9.78
N LYS A 201 3.55 -22.35 -10.88
CA LYS A 201 4.31 -23.47 -11.47
C LYS A 201 5.33 -24.05 -10.49
N ILE A 202 6.06 -23.21 -9.74
CA ILE A 202 6.98 -23.64 -8.68
C ILE A 202 6.23 -24.43 -7.61
N CYS A 203 5.09 -23.91 -7.12
CA CYS A 203 4.30 -24.58 -6.09
C CYS A 203 3.77 -25.95 -6.55
N LYS A 204 3.31 -26.05 -7.79
CA LYS A 204 2.85 -27.32 -8.38
C LYS A 204 3.98 -28.30 -8.66
N ALA A 205 5.17 -27.80 -9.04
CA ALA A 205 6.30 -28.65 -9.37
C ALA A 205 6.96 -29.27 -8.13
N ILE A 206 6.96 -28.53 -6.99
CA ILE A 206 7.56 -28.98 -5.72
C ILE A 206 6.44 -29.56 -4.83
N ASP A 207 5.73 -30.55 -5.32
CA ASP A 207 4.72 -31.32 -4.59
C ASP A 207 5.34 -32.29 -3.58
N ALA A 208 4.53 -33.06 -2.85
CA ALA A 208 5.05 -33.98 -1.84
C ALA A 208 5.86 -35.12 -2.44
N PRO A 209 5.44 -35.79 -3.53
CA PRO A 209 6.26 -36.81 -4.23
C PRO A 209 7.62 -36.23 -4.65
N PHE A 210 7.65 -35.05 -5.26
CA PHE A 210 8.90 -34.41 -5.66
C PHE A 210 9.87 -34.22 -4.48
N VAL A 211 9.35 -33.71 -3.33
CA VAL A 211 10.21 -33.45 -2.15
C VAL A 211 10.77 -34.74 -1.54
N ARG A 212 10.05 -35.86 -1.65
CA ARG A 212 10.55 -37.17 -1.14
C ARG A 212 11.66 -37.72 -1.98
N GLU A 213 11.54 -37.66 -3.31
CA GLU A 213 12.42 -38.34 -4.26
C GLU A 213 13.48 -37.41 -4.90
N LEU A 214 13.15 -36.14 -5.05
CA LEU A 214 13.97 -35.11 -5.70
C LEU A 214 14.37 -35.46 -7.13
N PRO A 215 13.46 -35.92 -8.00
CA PRO A 215 13.79 -36.17 -9.40
C PRO A 215 14.22 -34.88 -10.09
N ALA A 216 14.98 -35.01 -11.18
CA ALA A 216 15.26 -33.89 -12.05
C ALA A 216 13.94 -33.37 -12.66
N LYS A 217 13.64 -32.10 -12.50
CA LYS A 217 12.41 -31.48 -13.01
C LYS A 217 12.69 -30.07 -13.54
N GLU A 218 12.07 -29.75 -14.66
CA GLU A 218 12.20 -28.47 -15.33
C GLU A 218 10.91 -27.65 -15.18
N ILE A 219 11.05 -26.38 -14.88
CA ILE A 219 9.94 -25.42 -14.78
C ILE A 219 10.18 -24.31 -15.78
N MET A 220 9.34 -24.27 -16.83
CA MET A 220 9.40 -23.27 -17.87
C MET A 220 8.77 -21.95 -17.42
N ALA A 221 9.51 -20.87 -17.55
CA ALA A 221 9.01 -19.51 -17.42
C ALA A 221 8.32 -19.04 -18.71
N GLU A 222 7.50 -17.99 -18.63
CA GLU A 222 6.75 -17.48 -19.79
C GLU A 222 7.68 -16.90 -20.89
N ASN A 223 8.89 -16.49 -20.54
CA ASN A 223 9.92 -16.04 -21.50
C ASN A 223 10.72 -17.18 -22.14
N GLY A 224 10.35 -18.43 -21.91
CA GLY A 224 11.05 -19.62 -22.42
C GLY A 224 12.34 -20.01 -21.67
N ALA A 225 12.70 -19.29 -20.60
CA ALA A 225 13.81 -19.69 -19.74
C ALA A 225 13.40 -20.82 -18.80
N ALA A 226 14.34 -21.70 -18.47
CA ALA A 226 14.09 -22.89 -17.66
C ALA A 226 14.73 -22.81 -16.27
N LEU A 227 13.94 -23.14 -15.24
CA LEU A 227 14.42 -23.39 -13.88
C LEU A 227 14.52 -24.89 -13.67
N HIS A 228 15.71 -25.37 -13.41
CA HIS A 228 15.96 -26.77 -13.08
C HIS A 228 15.97 -26.98 -11.56
N ILE A 229 15.16 -27.90 -11.07
CA ILE A 229 15.05 -28.28 -9.66
C ILE A 229 15.30 -29.80 -9.48
N GLY A 230 15.70 -30.21 -8.28
CA GLY A 230 16.02 -31.60 -7.98
C GLY A 230 17.46 -31.99 -8.32
N LYS A 231 17.71 -33.29 -8.51
CA LYS A 231 19.03 -33.83 -8.78
C LYS A 231 19.31 -33.79 -10.28
N TRP A 232 20.11 -32.85 -10.73
CA TRP A 232 20.58 -32.72 -12.11
C TRP A 232 22.03 -33.14 -12.25
N SER A 233 22.35 -33.86 -13.30
CA SER A 233 23.73 -34.05 -13.72
C SER A 233 24.17 -32.86 -14.59
N THR A 234 25.37 -32.33 -14.38
CA THR A 234 25.89 -31.06 -14.88
C THR A 234 26.20 -31.03 -16.40
N ARG A 235 25.73 -31.97 -17.20
CA ARG A 235 26.18 -32.16 -18.58
C ARG A 235 25.29 -31.70 -19.73
N GLU A 236 24.17 -31.04 -19.49
CA GLU A 236 23.34 -30.53 -20.60
C GLU A 236 23.31 -29.01 -20.59
N SER A 237 24.05 -28.44 -21.52
CA SER A 237 24.20 -27.00 -21.70
C SER A 237 23.54 -26.53 -23.01
N GLY A 238 22.97 -25.35 -23.02
CA GLY A 238 22.51 -24.66 -24.21
C GLY A 238 21.50 -23.57 -23.99
N ARG A 239 20.82 -23.54 -22.84
CA ARG A 239 19.86 -22.50 -22.46
C ARG A 239 20.27 -21.86 -21.14
N VAL A 240 19.79 -20.65 -20.86
CA VAL A 240 20.00 -20.03 -19.54
C VAL A 240 19.29 -20.86 -18.48
N ILE A 241 20.05 -21.69 -17.79
CA ILE A 241 19.58 -22.62 -16.77
C ILE A 241 19.91 -22.02 -15.40
N VAL A 242 18.92 -21.84 -14.56
CA VAL A 242 19.12 -21.50 -13.16
C VAL A 242 18.91 -22.77 -12.33
N LEU A 243 19.99 -23.30 -11.81
CA LEU A 243 19.93 -24.45 -10.91
C LEU A 243 19.51 -24.03 -9.52
N CYS A 244 18.40 -24.57 -9.04
CA CYS A 244 18.15 -24.64 -7.62
C CYS A 244 18.97 -25.80 -7.06
N ASP A 245 19.97 -25.48 -6.22
CA ASP A 245 20.80 -26.44 -5.49
C ASP A 245 19.94 -27.67 -5.09
N GLY A 246 20.21 -28.86 -5.62
CA GLY A 246 19.38 -30.06 -5.52
C GLY A 246 19.19 -30.64 -4.12
N LYS A 247 19.38 -29.85 -3.09
CA LYS A 247 19.11 -30.18 -1.68
C LYS A 247 17.64 -30.05 -1.37
N ARG A 248 17.07 -31.05 -0.68
CA ARG A 248 15.69 -31.05 -0.21
C ARG A 248 15.30 -29.72 0.50
N ALA A 249 16.14 -29.27 1.44
CA ALA A 249 15.91 -28.06 2.21
C ALA A 249 15.80 -26.80 1.31
N THR A 250 16.56 -26.74 0.21
CA THR A 250 16.52 -25.62 -0.72
C THR A 250 15.24 -25.63 -1.54
N CYS A 251 14.81 -26.79 -2.05
CA CYS A 251 13.56 -26.94 -2.81
C CYS A 251 12.33 -26.63 -1.94
N VAL A 252 12.31 -27.17 -0.72
CA VAL A 252 11.24 -26.91 0.25
C VAL A 252 11.15 -25.41 0.59
N SER A 253 12.30 -24.77 0.86
CA SER A 253 12.34 -23.33 1.14
C SER A 253 11.92 -22.49 -0.07
N LEU A 254 12.24 -22.93 -1.30
CA LEU A 254 11.81 -22.26 -2.52
C LEU A 254 10.28 -22.28 -2.65
N ARG A 255 9.64 -23.42 -2.38
CA ARG A 255 8.18 -23.49 -2.38
C ARG A 255 7.57 -22.58 -1.32
N VAL A 256 8.08 -22.60 -0.08
CA VAL A 256 7.58 -21.73 1.00
C VAL A 256 7.72 -20.24 0.63
N GLU A 257 8.83 -19.84 -0.02
CA GLU A 257 8.99 -18.46 -0.52
C GLU A 257 7.95 -18.13 -1.62
N ALA A 258 7.66 -19.05 -2.53
CA ALA A 258 6.67 -18.86 -3.58
C ALA A 258 5.25 -18.74 -2.99
N GLU A 259 4.88 -19.62 -2.05
CA GLU A 259 3.60 -19.58 -1.35
C GLU A 259 3.43 -18.26 -0.56
N LEU A 260 4.48 -17.78 0.10
CA LEU A 260 4.47 -16.50 0.80
C LEU A 260 4.19 -15.32 -0.16
N HIS A 261 4.79 -15.32 -1.37
CA HIS A 261 4.51 -14.30 -2.38
C HIS A 261 3.05 -14.35 -2.85
N LEU A 262 2.54 -15.55 -3.15
CA LEU A 262 1.14 -15.75 -3.54
C LEU A 262 0.19 -15.29 -2.43
N PHE A 263 0.47 -15.67 -1.19
CA PHE A 263 -0.33 -15.24 -0.03
C PHE A 263 -0.36 -13.71 0.13
N ILE A 264 0.80 -13.04 -0.01
CA ILE A 264 0.88 -11.57 0.06
C ILE A 264 0.12 -10.93 -1.11
N SER A 265 0.15 -11.53 -2.31
CA SER A 265 -0.61 -11.02 -3.45
C SER A 265 -2.12 -11.07 -3.20
N GLN A 266 -2.60 -12.12 -2.54
CA GLN A 266 -4.02 -12.32 -2.21
C GLN A 266 -4.48 -11.44 -1.04
N THR A 267 -3.72 -11.42 0.06
CA THR A 267 -4.12 -10.73 1.30
C THR A 267 -3.67 -9.28 1.38
N SER A 268 -2.68 -8.88 0.58
CA SER A 268 -1.97 -7.59 0.72
C SER A 268 -1.32 -7.37 2.09
N MET A 269 -1.08 -8.44 2.83
CA MET A 269 -0.40 -8.37 4.12
C MET A 269 1.03 -7.83 4.00
N ASN A 270 1.52 -7.12 5.01
CA ASN A 270 2.93 -6.74 5.05
C ASN A 270 3.82 -7.97 5.14
N GLU A 271 4.92 -8.01 4.36
CA GLU A 271 5.89 -9.11 4.37
C GLU A 271 6.33 -9.48 5.78
N SER A 272 6.71 -8.49 6.59
CA SER A 272 7.16 -8.70 7.97
C SER A 272 6.07 -9.28 8.90
N VAL A 273 4.80 -9.09 8.58
CA VAL A 273 3.67 -9.68 9.31
C VAL A 273 3.39 -11.08 8.80
N ALA A 274 3.33 -11.26 7.47
CA ALA A 274 3.06 -12.55 6.84
C ALA A 274 4.09 -13.62 7.22
N VAL A 275 5.38 -13.27 7.27
CA VAL A 275 6.47 -14.17 7.68
C VAL A 275 6.32 -14.69 9.12
N ARG A 276 5.75 -13.88 10.00
CA ARG A 276 5.55 -14.23 11.43
C ARG A 276 4.21 -14.92 11.70
N LEU A 277 3.36 -15.00 10.69
CA LEU A 277 2.01 -15.51 10.84
C LEU A 277 2.02 -16.97 11.30
N LYS A 278 1.20 -17.27 12.30
CA LYS A 278 1.01 -18.63 12.82
C LYS A 278 -0.22 -19.29 12.20
N VAL A 279 -0.17 -20.60 12.00
CA VAL A 279 -1.31 -21.39 11.51
C VAL A 279 -2.55 -21.20 12.41
N SER A 280 -2.35 -21.11 13.73
CA SER A 280 -3.42 -20.89 14.71
C SER A 280 -4.18 -19.55 14.56
N ARG A 281 -3.68 -18.64 13.73
CA ARG A 281 -4.34 -17.36 13.42
C ARG A 281 -5.27 -17.44 12.22
N LEU A 282 -5.23 -18.52 11.44
CA LEU A 282 -6.18 -18.77 10.38
C LEU A 282 -7.52 -19.21 11.00
N ARG A 283 -8.60 -18.48 10.68
CA ARG A 283 -9.96 -18.82 11.09
C ARG A 283 -10.83 -18.99 9.86
N TYR A 284 -11.54 -20.08 9.80
CA TYR A 284 -12.52 -20.28 8.75
C TYR A 284 -13.81 -19.51 9.07
N GLU A 285 -14.29 -18.73 8.12
CA GLU A 285 -15.55 -17.98 8.22
C GLU A 285 -16.51 -18.47 7.12
N SER A 286 -17.53 -19.20 7.51
CA SER A 286 -18.47 -19.84 6.57
C SER A 286 -19.27 -18.84 5.75
N HIS A 287 -19.65 -17.69 6.33
CA HIS A 287 -20.41 -16.65 5.63
C HIS A 287 -19.59 -15.96 4.52
N ALA A 288 -18.27 -15.88 4.68
CA ALA A 288 -17.36 -15.34 3.65
C ALA A 288 -16.87 -16.42 2.67
N ARG A 289 -17.29 -17.69 2.85
CA ARG A 289 -16.82 -18.86 2.09
C ARG A 289 -15.29 -18.94 1.98
N GLY A 290 -14.57 -18.47 3.00
CA GLY A 290 -13.11 -18.37 3.01
C GLY A 290 -12.54 -18.35 4.40
N TYR A 291 -11.28 -17.97 4.50
CA TYR A 291 -10.57 -17.82 5.77
C TYR A 291 -10.37 -16.36 6.10
N SER A 292 -10.44 -16.01 7.38
CA SER A 292 -9.94 -14.74 7.90
C SER A 292 -8.64 -14.95 8.66
N VAL A 293 -7.83 -13.92 8.69
CA VAL A 293 -6.58 -13.86 9.43
C VAL A 293 -6.56 -12.58 10.25
N SER A 294 -6.62 -12.71 11.57
CA SER A 294 -6.47 -11.58 12.48
C SER A 294 -5.05 -11.51 13.04
N GLU A 295 -4.40 -10.36 12.91
CA GLU A 295 -3.05 -10.14 13.42
C GLU A 295 -2.89 -8.73 14.00
N ARG A 296 -2.13 -8.61 15.10
CA ARG A 296 -1.89 -7.34 15.76
C ARG A 296 -0.83 -6.52 15.06
N LYS A 297 -1.15 -5.29 14.67
CA LYS A 297 -0.17 -4.33 14.15
C LYS A 297 0.54 -3.62 15.31
N SER A 298 1.79 -3.94 15.54
CA SER A 298 2.62 -3.33 16.59
C SER A 298 2.69 -1.79 16.50
N ARG A 299 2.78 -1.23 15.28
CA ARG A 299 2.88 0.22 15.06
C ARG A 299 1.61 1.02 15.38
N ARG A 300 0.43 0.40 15.37
CA ARG A 300 -0.86 1.07 15.56
C ARG A 300 -1.64 0.54 16.76
N LYS A 301 -1.07 -0.40 17.50
CA LYS A 301 -1.68 -1.07 18.68
C LYS A 301 -3.10 -1.62 18.41
N GLY A 302 -3.45 -1.90 17.14
CA GLY A 302 -4.76 -2.42 16.73
C GLY A 302 -4.66 -3.76 16.02
N ASP A 303 -5.74 -4.53 16.07
CA ASP A 303 -5.88 -5.76 15.31
C ASP A 303 -6.31 -5.44 13.87
N VAL A 304 -5.83 -6.23 12.93
CA VAL A 304 -6.19 -6.15 11.53
C VAL A 304 -6.63 -7.50 11.05
N SER A 305 -7.73 -7.52 10.32
CA SER A 305 -8.26 -8.72 9.71
C SER A 305 -8.04 -8.68 8.20
N PHE A 306 -7.61 -9.80 7.65
CA PHE A 306 -7.43 -9.99 6.21
C PHE A 306 -8.30 -11.15 5.76
N THR A 307 -9.08 -10.93 4.72
CA THR A 307 -9.92 -11.98 4.13
C THR A 307 -9.14 -12.72 3.06
N ILE A 308 -9.23 -14.04 3.09
CA ILE A 308 -8.70 -14.96 2.07
C ILE A 308 -9.89 -15.38 1.22
N TYR A 309 -9.89 -14.95 -0.05
CA TYR A 309 -10.99 -15.16 -0.98
C TYR A 309 -11.20 -16.65 -1.32
N SER A 310 -12.42 -16.98 -1.67
CA SER A 310 -12.86 -18.34 -2.02
C SER A 310 -12.01 -18.98 -3.12
N GLU A 311 -11.59 -18.20 -4.11
CA GLU A 311 -10.80 -18.65 -5.26
C GLU A 311 -9.39 -19.10 -4.87
N TYR A 312 -8.82 -18.53 -3.81
CA TYR A 312 -7.51 -18.91 -3.29
C TYR A 312 -7.58 -20.04 -2.25
N ARG A 313 -8.77 -20.36 -1.77
CA ARG A 313 -8.99 -21.32 -0.69
C ARG A 313 -8.40 -22.70 -1.00
N GLN A 314 -8.74 -23.28 -2.15
CA GLN A 314 -8.27 -24.62 -2.54
C GLN A 314 -6.73 -24.67 -2.60
N HIS A 315 -6.09 -23.62 -3.12
CA HIS A 315 -4.64 -23.53 -3.15
C HIS A 315 -4.03 -23.49 -1.75
N LEU A 316 -4.61 -22.68 -0.85
CA LEU A 316 -4.16 -22.57 0.54
C LEU A 316 -4.31 -23.89 1.30
N GLU A 317 -5.44 -24.59 1.15
CA GLU A 317 -5.68 -25.90 1.77
C GLU A 317 -4.65 -26.95 1.29
N GLY A 318 -4.38 -26.96 -0.02
CA GLY A 318 -3.32 -27.81 -0.59
C GLY A 318 -1.93 -27.48 -0.04
N TYR A 319 -1.64 -26.17 0.15
CA TYR A 319 -0.41 -25.76 0.82
C TYR A 319 -0.34 -26.20 2.28
N LEU A 320 -1.42 -26.03 3.04
CA LEU A 320 -1.48 -26.44 4.45
C LEU A 320 -1.25 -27.95 4.61
N THR A 321 -1.84 -28.76 3.75
CA THR A 321 -1.63 -30.20 3.74
C THR A 321 -0.15 -30.55 3.47
N TRP A 322 0.44 -29.99 2.41
CA TRP A 322 1.83 -30.16 2.06
C TRP A 322 2.76 -29.66 3.19
N ARG A 323 2.47 -28.48 3.75
CA ARG A 323 3.25 -27.89 4.83
C ARG A 323 3.27 -28.78 6.08
N ASN A 324 2.11 -29.33 6.48
CA ASN A 324 2.01 -30.17 7.67
C ASN A 324 2.80 -31.47 7.54
N GLU A 325 2.97 -31.99 6.33
CA GLU A 325 3.83 -33.15 6.08
C GLU A 325 5.34 -32.84 6.28
N PHE A 326 5.81 -31.69 5.79
CA PHE A 326 7.25 -31.37 5.82
C PHE A 326 7.70 -30.54 7.02
N PHE A 327 6.77 -29.96 7.76
CA PHE A 327 7.02 -29.14 8.95
C PHE A 327 6.06 -29.50 10.09
N PRO A 328 6.01 -30.75 10.51
CA PRO A 328 5.12 -31.17 11.61
C PRO A 328 5.48 -30.40 12.88
N GLY A 329 4.48 -29.82 13.53
CA GLY A 329 4.67 -29.09 14.80
C GLY A 329 5.26 -27.68 14.69
N ASP A 330 5.70 -27.20 13.53
CA ASP A 330 6.11 -25.79 13.38
C ASP A 330 4.87 -24.88 13.44
N PRO A 331 4.80 -23.90 14.36
CA PRO A 331 3.63 -23.04 14.49
C PRO A 331 3.51 -21.99 13.36
N ARG A 332 4.58 -21.72 12.59
CA ARG A 332 4.59 -20.70 11.54
C ARG A 332 3.81 -21.16 10.32
N LEU A 333 3.02 -20.27 9.72
CA LEU A 333 2.34 -20.54 8.46
C LEU A 333 3.37 -20.74 7.33
N PHE A 334 4.42 -19.92 7.29
CA PHE A 334 5.52 -20.01 6.33
C PHE A 334 6.83 -20.34 7.05
N PRO A 335 7.16 -21.64 7.24
CA PRO A 335 8.36 -22.07 7.93
C PRO A 335 9.59 -21.93 7.02
N LEU A 336 10.09 -20.70 6.90
CA LEU A 336 11.31 -20.43 6.14
C LEU A 336 12.52 -21.04 6.85
N SER A 337 13.29 -21.81 6.12
CA SER A 337 14.46 -22.53 6.63
C SER A 337 15.62 -21.58 6.92
N SER A 338 15.61 -20.96 8.09
CA SER A 338 16.81 -20.65 8.83
C SER A 338 16.46 -20.65 10.31
N SER A 339 17.09 -21.54 11.03
CA SER A 339 17.02 -21.67 12.51
C SER A 339 17.48 -20.39 13.25
N ASN A 340 17.90 -19.35 12.52
CA ASN A 340 18.42 -18.08 12.99
C ASN A 340 17.87 -16.93 12.18
N VAL A 341 16.57 -16.93 11.89
CA VAL A 341 15.97 -15.73 11.33
C VAL A 341 15.82 -14.73 12.47
N ASP A 342 16.87 -14.01 12.66
CA ASP A 342 16.75 -12.60 12.94
C ASP A 342 15.93 -12.02 11.78
N LEU A 343 14.61 -11.97 11.96
CA LEU A 343 13.61 -11.53 10.97
C LEU A 343 13.84 -10.09 10.48
N ALA A 344 14.79 -9.39 11.10
CA ALA A 344 15.22 -8.05 10.74
C ALA A 344 16.21 -8.02 9.57
N ASN A 345 16.87 -9.10 9.21
CA ASN A 345 17.75 -9.17 8.05
C ASN A 345 16.99 -9.70 6.84
N SER A 346 16.47 -8.82 6.06
CA SER A 346 15.79 -8.80 4.77
C SER A 346 16.19 -9.82 3.67
N ARG A 347 16.52 -11.07 4.03
CA ARG A 347 16.84 -12.13 3.07
C ARG A 347 15.74 -13.18 2.92
N VAL A 348 14.54 -12.87 3.38
CA VAL A 348 13.44 -13.84 3.45
C VAL A 348 13.03 -14.36 2.06
N MET A 349 13.04 -13.50 1.06
CA MET A 349 12.62 -13.85 -0.31
C MET A 349 13.79 -13.82 -1.32
N HIS A 350 14.99 -14.14 -0.86
CA HIS A 350 16.19 -14.01 -1.69
C HIS A 350 16.30 -15.06 -2.79
N ARG A 351 15.73 -16.27 -2.60
CA ARG A 351 15.80 -17.36 -3.59
C ARG A 351 15.00 -17.01 -4.83
N ILE A 352 13.73 -16.65 -4.67
CA ILE A 352 12.88 -16.20 -5.78
C ILE A 352 13.52 -15.02 -6.51
N ARG A 353 14.03 -14.02 -5.78
CA ARG A 353 14.71 -12.88 -6.38
C ARG A 353 15.92 -13.27 -7.20
N ARG A 354 16.76 -14.20 -6.70
CA ARG A 354 17.94 -14.70 -7.40
C ARG A 354 17.56 -15.48 -8.66
N ILE A 355 16.54 -16.34 -8.56
CA ILE A 355 16.02 -17.12 -9.68
C ILE A 355 15.47 -16.19 -10.76
N CYS A 356 14.62 -15.24 -10.42
CA CYS A 356 14.09 -14.27 -11.38
C CYS A 356 15.21 -13.51 -12.10
N LYS A 357 16.25 -13.07 -11.35
CA LYS A 357 17.41 -12.41 -11.96
C LYS A 357 18.14 -13.35 -12.96
N GLY A 358 18.31 -14.62 -12.61
CA GLY A 358 18.98 -15.60 -13.48
C GLY A 358 18.17 -15.94 -14.73
N LEU A 359 16.84 -15.98 -14.63
CA LEU A 359 15.93 -16.27 -15.74
C LEU A 359 15.54 -15.05 -16.57
N GLY A 360 16.02 -13.85 -16.22
CA GLY A 360 15.59 -12.61 -16.90
C GLY A 360 14.13 -12.23 -16.65
N ILE A 361 13.52 -12.76 -15.58
CA ILE A 361 12.13 -12.45 -15.20
C ILE A 361 12.10 -11.24 -14.26
N PRO A 362 11.20 -10.27 -14.45
CA PRO A 362 11.03 -9.17 -13.52
C PRO A 362 10.63 -9.67 -12.12
N TYR A 363 11.48 -9.45 -11.12
CA TYR A 363 11.11 -9.76 -9.73
C TYR A 363 10.14 -8.71 -9.17
N ILE A 364 9.00 -9.16 -8.67
CA ILE A 364 7.99 -8.30 -8.08
C ILE A 364 8.02 -8.43 -6.55
N SER A 365 8.49 -7.38 -5.89
CA SER A 365 8.57 -7.38 -4.42
C SER A 365 7.19 -7.33 -3.76
N ALA A 366 7.09 -7.77 -2.50
CA ALA A 366 5.87 -7.69 -1.69
C ALA A 366 5.23 -6.29 -1.70
N ARG A 367 6.05 -5.23 -1.65
CA ARG A 367 5.55 -3.85 -1.74
C ARG A 367 4.91 -3.54 -3.10
N LYS A 368 5.49 -4.03 -4.20
CA LYS A 368 4.92 -3.85 -5.55
C LYS A 368 3.65 -4.67 -5.72
N LEU A 369 3.58 -5.91 -5.21
CA LEU A 369 2.36 -6.73 -5.20
C LEU A 369 1.20 -6.02 -4.50
N ARG A 370 1.47 -5.45 -3.33
CA ARG A 370 0.46 -4.65 -2.59
C ARG A 370 0.02 -3.42 -3.37
N GLY A 371 0.95 -2.69 -3.99
CA GLY A 371 0.62 -1.56 -4.85
C GLY A 371 -0.21 -1.95 -6.07
N ALA A 372 0.09 -3.09 -6.67
CA ALA A 372 -0.68 -3.62 -7.80
C ALA A 372 -2.13 -3.93 -7.41
N LYS A 373 -2.36 -4.55 -6.23
CA LYS A 373 -3.72 -4.82 -5.73
C LYS A 373 -4.49 -3.53 -5.45
N VAL A 374 -3.87 -2.52 -4.82
CA VAL A 374 -4.50 -1.20 -4.64
C VAL A 374 -4.94 -0.62 -5.98
N ASN A 375 -4.02 -0.57 -6.95
CA ASN A 375 -4.33 0.00 -8.26
C ASN A 375 -5.39 -0.82 -9.01
N PHE A 376 -5.44 -2.15 -8.81
CA PHE A 376 -6.49 -3.00 -9.34
C PHE A 376 -7.84 -2.69 -8.71
N LEU A 377 -7.94 -2.59 -7.39
CA LEU A 377 -9.18 -2.24 -6.67
C LEU A 377 -9.70 -0.85 -7.07
N MET A 378 -8.79 0.14 -7.16
CA MET A 378 -9.14 1.50 -7.61
C MET A 378 -9.55 1.57 -9.09
N ALA A 379 -9.15 0.58 -9.89
CA ALA A 379 -9.39 0.52 -11.32
C ALA A 379 -10.52 -0.44 -11.71
N SER A 380 -11.08 -1.19 -10.75
CA SER A 380 -12.18 -2.12 -11.01
C SER A 380 -13.43 -1.36 -11.49
N SER A 381 -14.24 -2.04 -12.30
CA SER A 381 -15.50 -1.49 -12.84
C SER A 381 -16.51 -1.13 -11.75
N VAL A 382 -16.47 -1.84 -10.62
CA VAL A 382 -17.11 -1.41 -9.40
C VAL A 382 -16.21 -0.34 -8.78
N ARG A 383 -16.56 0.92 -8.93
CA ARG A 383 -15.84 2.05 -8.31
C ARG A 383 -15.94 1.94 -6.79
N LEU A 384 -15.00 1.22 -6.20
CA LEU A 384 -14.83 1.22 -4.76
C LEU A 384 -14.33 2.60 -4.34
N ASP A 385 -14.98 3.19 -3.35
CA ASP A 385 -14.50 4.44 -2.75
C ASP A 385 -13.16 4.24 -2.03
N ASP A 386 -12.45 5.33 -1.81
CA ASP A 386 -11.12 5.29 -1.18
C ASP A 386 -11.18 4.69 0.23
N ARG A 387 -12.29 4.85 0.94
CA ARG A 387 -12.52 4.31 2.27
C ARG A 387 -12.62 2.78 2.23
N THR A 388 -13.44 2.23 1.34
CA THR A 388 -13.56 0.78 1.13
C THR A 388 -12.22 0.17 0.73
N VAL A 389 -11.46 0.80 -0.18
CA VAL A 389 -10.11 0.33 -0.55
C VAL A 389 -9.18 0.36 0.66
N THR A 390 -9.23 1.39 1.50
CA THR A 390 -8.39 1.46 2.71
C THR A 390 -8.76 0.42 3.74
N GLU A 391 -10.04 0.09 3.88
CA GLU A 391 -10.52 -0.99 4.74
C GLU A 391 -10.05 -2.37 4.23
N ILE A 392 -10.24 -2.68 2.96
CA ILE A 392 -9.74 -3.94 2.34
C ILE A 392 -8.22 -4.06 2.51
N MET A 393 -7.48 -2.98 2.32
CA MET A 393 -6.03 -2.94 2.40
C MET A 393 -5.50 -2.79 3.83
N GLN A 394 -6.37 -2.58 4.80
CA GLN A 394 -6.07 -2.41 6.22
C GLN A 394 -5.00 -1.33 6.47
N HIS A 395 -5.18 -0.14 5.88
CA HIS A 395 -4.33 1.03 6.12
C HIS A 395 -5.13 2.35 6.05
N SER A 396 -4.55 3.46 6.49
CA SER A 396 -5.22 4.76 6.41
C SER A 396 -5.20 5.32 5.00
N GLU A 397 -6.16 6.19 4.68
CA GLU A 397 -6.22 6.96 3.44
C GLU A 397 -4.89 7.69 3.16
N GLN A 398 -4.29 8.32 4.18
CA GLN A 398 -2.98 8.95 4.05
C GLN A 398 -1.90 7.97 3.58
N THR A 399 -1.94 6.71 4.03
CA THR A 399 -1.02 5.66 3.57
C THR A 399 -1.35 5.21 2.15
N LEU A 400 -2.65 5.13 1.79
CA LEU A 400 -3.11 4.85 0.44
C LEU A 400 -2.50 5.86 -0.54
N PHE A 401 -2.79 7.13 -0.35
CA PHE A 401 -2.35 8.20 -1.27
C PHE A 401 -0.83 8.38 -1.27
N ARG A 402 -0.16 8.32 -0.13
CA ARG A 402 1.31 8.52 -0.06
C ARG A 402 2.12 7.38 -0.65
N ASN A 403 1.68 6.13 -0.51
CA ASN A 403 2.55 4.99 -0.77
C ASN A 403 2.08 4.07 -1.89
N TYR A 404 0.78 4.01 -2.17
CA TYR A 404 0.20 3.01 -3.06
C TYR A 404 -0.59 3.59 -4.22
N HIS A 405 -1.39 4.62 -3.99
CA HIS A 405 -2.16 5.23 -5.06
C HIS A 405 -1.24 5.91 -6.07
N ARG A 406 -1.22 5.37 -7.28
CA ARG A 406 -0.43 5.89 -8.39
C ARG A 406 -1.33 5.97 -9.61
N PRO A 407 -1.98 7.12 -9.85
CA PRO A 407 -2.85 7.28 -11.00
C PRO A 407 -2.06 7.02 -12.29
N SER A 408 -2.65 6.22 -13.17
CA SER A 408 -2.05 5.93 -14.47
C SER A 408 -2.36 7.05 -15.43
N SER A 409 -1.41 7.97 -15.66
CA SER A 409 -1.55 9.00 -16.71
C SER A 409 -1.80 8.37 -18.08
N ALA A 410 -1.16 7.24 -18.40
CA ALA A 410 -1.40 6.52 -19.64
C ALA A 410 -2.84 5.98 -19.75
N ARG A 411 -3.40 5.44 -18.63
CA ARG A 411 -4.79 5.01 -18.59
C ARG A 411 -5.75 6.19 -18.69
N ALA A 412 -5.50 7.27 -17.95
CA ALA A 412 -6.26 8.50 -18.08
C ALA A 412 -6.20 9.05 -19.52
N THR A 413 -5.04 9.04 -20.15
CA THR A 413 -4.90 9.43 -21.56
C THR A 413 -5.67 8.49 -22.51
N VAL A 414 -5.62 7.17 -22.26
CA VAL A 414 -6.39 6.20 -23.07
C VAL A 414 -7.89 6.36 -22.84
N GLU A 415 -8.33 6.57 -21.61
CA GLU A 415 -9.74 6.82 -21.28
C GLU A 415 -10.21 8.15 -21.89
N ILE A 416 -9.40 9.20 -21.78
CA ILE A 416 -9.65 10.49 -22.44
C ILE A 416 -9.63 10.31 -23.96
N ALA A 417 -8.64 9.58 -24.52
CA ALA A 417 -8.58 9.34 -25.97
C ALA A 417 -9.74 8.47 -26.46
N ARG A 418 -10.19 7.48 -25.69
CA ARG A 418 -11.41 6.70 -25.97
C ARG A 418 -12.65 7.58 -25.88
N PHE A 419 -12.75 8.41 -24.86
CA PHE A 419 -13.81 9.40 -24.71
C PHE A 419 -13.84 10.35 -25.92
N TRP A 420 -12.67 10.83 -26.42
CA TRP A 420 -12.60 11.69 -27.61
C TRP A 420 -12.76 10.92 -28.93
N LYS A 421 -12.28 9.69 -29.03
CA LYS A 421 -12.33 8.85 -30.24
C LYS A 421 -13.70 8.22 -30.48
N ASN A 422 -14.35 7.80 -29.42
CA ASN A 422 -15.74 7.33 -29.52
C ASN A 422 -16.68 8.52 -29.64
N GLY A 423 -16.11 9.72 -29.75
CA GLY A 423 -16.74 11.00 -29.51
C GLY A 423 -17.61 10.91 -28.24
N PRO A 424 -17.89 11.90 -27.51
CA PRO A 424 -19.21 11.84 -27.01
C PRO A 424 -20.06 11.67 -28.32
N VAL A 425 -20.78 10.55 -28.46
CA VAL A 425 -22.21 10.82 -28.56
C VAL A 425 -22.37 11.75 -27.38
N ARG A 426 -22.15 13.05 -27.63
CA ARG A 426 -22.61 14.02 -26.66
C ARG A 426 -24.06 13.65 -26.58
N PRO A 427 -24.50 13.07 -25.50
CA PRO A 427 -25.77 13.48 -25.04
C PRO A 427 -25.50 14.98 -24.90
N ALA A 428 -25.87 15.76 -25.85
CA ALA A 428 -25.94 17.18 -25.70
C ALA A 428 -26.69 17.31 -24.39
N ASN A 429 -26.10 17.94 -23.37
CA ASN A 429 -26.65 17.93 -22.05
C ASN A 429 -28.13 18.19 -22.21
N SER A 430 -28.94 17.15 -22.11
CA SER A 430 -30.38 17.31 -22.18
C SER A 430 -30.71 18.27 -21.05
N LEU A 431 -31.43 19.32 -21.30
CA LEU A 431 -31.82 20.26 -20.26
C LEU A 431 -32.73 19.58 -19.21
N ALA A 432 -33.38 18.46 -19.57
CA ALA A 432 -34.06 17.53 -18.68
C ALA A 432 -33.14 16.34 -18.37
N PRO A 433 -33.36 15.56 -17.27
CA PRO A 433 -32.65 14.31 -17.00
C PRO A 433 -32.69 13.37 -18.21
N GLY A 434 -31.55 12.79 -18.58
CA GLY A 434 -31.39 11.92 -19.74
C GLY A 434 -30.33 12.39 -20.72
N ALA A 435 -30.24 11.72 -21.87
CA ALA A 435 -29.32 12.00 -22.94
C ALA A 435 -30.02 12.57 -24.17
N CYS A 436 -29.31 13.33 -25.02
CA CYS A 436 -29.82 13.81 -26.30
C CYS A 436 -28.90 13.34 -27.42
N SER A 437 -29.44 12.67 -28.43
CA SER A 437 -28.66 12.08 -29.52
C SER A 437 -28.53 12.97 -30.78
N GLU A 438 -29.44 13.92 -31.00
CA GLU A 438 -29.55 14.64 -32.25
C GLU A 438 -30.19 16.03 -32.11
N LYS A 439 -30.55 16.65 -33.22
CA LYS A 439 -31.28 17.91 -33.30
C LYS A 439 -32.70 17.78 -32.73
N PRO A 440 -33.29 18.87 -32.21
CA PRO A 440 -34.64 18.82 -31.65
C PRO A 440 -35.66 18.37 -32.68
N SER A 441 -36.40 17.30 -32.36
CA SER A 441 -37.49 16.74 -33.15
C SER A 441 -38.66 16.44 -32.25
N PRO A 442 -39.86 16.90 -32.54
CA PRO A 442 -41.05 16.62 -31.73
C PRO A 442 -41.51 15.18 -31.88
N VAL A 443 -42.04 14.55 -30.85
CA VAL A 443 -42.75 13.26 -30.92
C VAL A 443 -44.09 13.44 -31.63
N ASP A 444 -44.63 12.36 -32.26
CA ASP A 444 -45.85 12.40 -33.08
C ASP A 444 -47.09 12.95 -32.34
N SER A 445 -47.16 12.87 -31.04
CA SER A 445 -48.29 13.37 -30.25
C SER A 445 -47.82 14.28 -29.10
N ILE A 446 -47.73 15.58 -29.42
CA ILE A 446 -47.46 16.59 -28.39
C ILE A 446 -48.78 17.25 -27.98
N PRO A 447 -49.05 17.42 -26.65
CA PRO A 447 -50.16 18.25 -26.20
C PRO A 447 -50.03 19.70 -26.71
N THR A 448 -51.13 20.30 -27.10
CA THR A 448 -51.15 21.64 -27.72
C THR A 448 -50.48 22.77 -26.92
N LEU A 449 -50.43 22.61 -25.60
CA LEU A 449 -49.79 23.58 -24.68
C LEU A 449 -48.26 23.39 -24.53
N VAL A 450 -47.73 22.26 -25.02
CA VAL A 450 -46.29 22.00 -24.91
C VAL A 450 -45.57 22.67 -26.08
N PRO A 451 -44.61 23.54 -25.82
CA PRO A 451 -43.83 24.15 -26.91
C PRO A 451 -42.98 23.06 -27.63
N THR A 452 -42.83 23.27 -28.94
CA THR A 452 -41.93 22.43 -29.73
C THR A 452 -40.53 22.39 -29.13
N PRO A 453 -39.86 21.20 -29.12
CA PRO A 453 -38.52 21.08 -28.59
C PRO A 453 -37.56 22.08 -29.29
N ASP A 454 -36.91 22.91 -28.50
CA ASP A 454 -36.03 24.00 -28.99
C ASP A 454 -34.64 23.96 -28.34
N CYS A 455 -34.36 22.93 -27.52
CA CYS A 455 -33.13 22.79 -26.73
C CYS A 455 -32.83 23.99 -25.82
N LYS A 456 -33.84 24.79 -25.45
CA LYS A 456 -33.73 25.92 -24.52
C LYS A 456 -34.56 25.73 -23.25
N ARG A 457 -35.56 24.85 -23.32
CA ARG A 457 -36.52 24.60 -22.22
C ARG A 457 -36.49 23.15 -21.80
N THR A 458 -36.37 22.93 -20.49
CA THR A 458 -36.35 21.56 -19.89
C THR A 458 -37.62 20.79 -20.21
N SER A 459 -38.78 21.43 -20.24
CA SER A 459 -40.03 20.77 -20.58
C SER A 459 -40.08 20.27 -22.02
N GLY A 460 -39.42 20.94 -22.97
CA GLY A 460 -39.37 20.49 -24.35
C GLY A 460 -38.66 19.16 -24.55
N CYS A 461 -37.64 18.87 -23.75
CA CYS A 461 -36.91 17.60 -23.82
C CYS A 461 -37.78 16.38 -23.52
N LEU A 462 -38.80 16.49 -22.67
CA LEU A 462 -39.69 15.39 -22.30
C LEU A 462 -40.56 14.91 -23.47
N TRP A 463 -40.72 15.73 -24.51
CA TRP A 463 -41.48 15.44 -25.74
C TRP A 463 -40.61 15.51 -27.00
N CYS A 464 -39.31 15.25 -26.85
CA CYS A 464 -38.36 15.24 -27.95
C CYS A 464 -37.98 13.81 -28.32
N GLU A 465 -38.06 13.46 -29.64
CA GLU A 465 -37.64 12.14 -30.10
C GLU A 465 -36.16 11.88 -29.94
N SER A 466 -35.35 12.92 -29.95
CA SER A 466 -33.90 12.82 -29.74
C SER A 466 -33.51 12.66 -28.26
N HIS A 467 -34.46 12.77 -27.32
CA HIS A 467 -34.22 12.55 -25.91
C HIS A 467 -34.19 11.04 -25.62
N ARG A 468 -33.20 10.60 -24.85
CA ARG A 468 -32.98 9.21 -24.46
C ARG A 468 -32.96 9.07 -22.94
N ASP A 469 -33.70 8.09 -22.46
CA ASP A 469 -33.62 7.65 -21.08
C ASP A 469 -32.34 6.84 -20.88
N ILE A 470 -31.71 6.93 -19.74
CA ILE A 470 -30.47 6.23 -19.38
C ILE A 470 -30.83 5.11 -18.40
N ASP A 471 -30.34 3.91 -18.64
CA ASP A 471 -30.65 2.75 -17.82
C ASP A 471 -29.62 2.65 -16.68
N ASP A 472 -29.70 3.58 -15.72
CA ASP A 472 -28.91 3.57 -14.49
C ASP A 472 -29.65 4.25 -13.33
N PHE A 473 -29.17 3.99 -12.10
CA PHE A 473 -29.74 4.58 -10.89
C PHE A 473 -29.58 6.11 -10.86
N ASP A 474 -28.45 6.65 -11.34
CA ASP A 474 -28.17 8.08 -11.32
C ASP A 474 -29.21 8.87 -12.14
N TYR A 475 -29.59 8.35 -13.29
CA TYR A 475 -30.67 8.88 -14.12
C TYR A 475 -32.02 8.86 -13.36
N VAL A 476 -32.38 7.74 -12.73
CA VAL A 476 -33.66 7.59 -12.01
C VAL A 476 -33.74 8.60 -10.87
N TRP A 477 -32.67 8.75 -10.09
CA TRP A 477 -32.58 9.73 -9.01
C TRP A 477 -32.64 11.17 -9.54
N SER A 478 -31.95 11.47 -10.66
CA SER A 478 -32.03 12.75 -11.31
C SER A 478 -33.44 13.06 -11.81
N LEU A 479 -34.13 12.08 -12.43
CA LEU A 479 -35.49 12.23 -12.94
C LEU A 479 -36.50 12.43 -11.80
N ALA A 480 -36.40 11.68 -10.71
CA ALA A 480 -37.25 11.84 -9.53
C ALA A 480 -37.04 13.22 -8.85
N THR A 481 -35.77 13.67 -8.71
CA THR A 481 -35.46 15.01 -8.20
C THR A 481 -36.03 16.10 -9.11
N PHE A 482 -35.92 15.95 -10.42
CA PHE A 482 -36.51 16.87 -11.38
C PHE A 482 -38.04 16.89 -11.29
N GLY A 483 -38.65 15.72 -11.12
CA GLY A 483 -40.12 15.62 -10.85
C GLY A 483 -40.53 16.40 -9.61
N ARG A 484 -39.76 16.32 -8.53
CA ARG A 484 -39.99 17.07 -7.31
C ARG A 484 -39.82 18.58 -7.53
N LEU A 485 -38.84 19.01 -8.27
CA LEU A 485 -38.66 20.42 -8.68
C LEU A 485 -39.90 20.92 -9.40
N LYS A 486 -40.45 20.16 -10.34
CA LYS A 486 -41.67 20.54 -11.06
C LYS A 486 -42.90 20.61 -10.15
N GLN A 487 -43.00 19.78 -9.13
CA GLN A 487 -44.05 19.89 -8.11
C GLN A 487 -43.93 21.17 -7.30
N PHE A 488 -42.70 21.58 -6.94
CA PHE A 488 -42.51 22.88 -6.27
C PHE A 488 -42.86 24.07 -7.18
N GLU A 489 -42.42 24.04 -8.43
CA GLU A 489 -42.78 25.06 -9.42
C GLU A 489 -44.32 25.19 -9.53
N PHE A 490 -45.04 24.07 -9.54
CA PHE A 490 -46.48 24.05 -9.58
C PHE A 490 -47.11 24.66 -8.32
N SER A 491 -46.60 24.28 -7.13
CA SER A 491 -47.14 24.81 -5.86
C SER A 491 -46.94 26.32 -5.71
N VAL A 492 -45.85 26.86 -6.20
CA VAL A 492 -45.55 28.31 -6.15
C VAL A 492 -46.34 29.09 -7.19
N SER A 493 -46.74 28.44 -8.30
CA SER A 493 -47.47 29.12 -9.38
C SER A 493 -48.94 29.52 -9.03
N GLY A 494 -49.47 29.03 -7.90
CA GLY A 494 -50.86 29.28 -7.49
C GLY A 494 -51.92 28.61 -8.37
N HIS A 495 -51.53 27.75 -9.29
CA HIS A 495 -52.48 27.04 -10.15
C HIS A 495 -53.13 25.88 -9.40
N ILE A 496 -54.41 25.66 -9.64
CA ILE A 496 -55.15 24.53 -9.12
C ILE A 496 -54.94 23.35 -10.11
N TRP A 497 -54.81 22.15 -9.59
CA TRP A 497 -54.72 20.94 -10.43
C TRP A 497 -56.02 20.75 -11.20
N SER A 498 -55.92 20.66 -12.53
CA SER A 498 -57.05 20.43 -13.41
C SER A 498 -56.71 19.40 -14.47
N ASP A 499 -57.56 18.38 -14.60
CA ASP A 499 -57.43 17.35 -15.62
C ASP A 499 -58.03 17.81 -16.96
N GLU A 500 -58.94 18.75 -16.95
CA GLU A 500 -59.60 19.27 -18.17
C GLU A 500 -58.73 20.32 -18.88
N SER A 501 -57.93 21.10 -18.12
CA SER A 501 -57.09 22.16 -18.65
C SER A 501 -55.71 22.14 -17.96
N PRO A 502 -54.89 21.08 -18.18
CA PRO A 502 -53.64 20.95 -17.48
C PRO A 502 -52.61 22.01 -17.92
N THR A 503 -51.91 22.60 -16.97
CA THR A 503 -50.82 23.54 -17.24
C THR A 503 -49.59 22.79 -17.79
N LEU A 504 -48.65 23.52 -18.42
CA LEU A 504 -47.40 22.94 -18.91
C LEU A 504 -46.61 22.18 -17.82
N VAL A 505 -46.59 22.72 -16.60
CA VAL A 505 -45.93 22.13 -15.44
C VAL A 505 -46.63 20.84 -15.01
N GLN A 506 -47.95 20.82 -15.01
CA GLN A 506 -48.74 19.60 -14.74
C GLN A 506 -48.45 18.50 -15.76
N LEU A 507 -48.43 18.85 -17.06
CA LEU A 507 -48.08 17.90 -18.13
C LEU A 507 -46.68 17.33 -17.93
N ALA A 508 -45.69 18.13 -17.53
CA ALA A 508 -44.36 17.67 -17.22
C ALA A 508 -44.35 16.70 -16.03
N ILE A 509 -45.08 17.00 -14.96
CA ILE A 509 -45.22 16.11 -13.77
C ILE A 509 -45.84 14.78 -14.18
N ILE A 510 -46.91 14.80 -14.96
CA ILE A 510 -47.59 13.58 -15.47
C ILE A 510 -46.62 12.72 -16.29
N LYS A 511 -45.87 13.34 -17.21
CA LYS A 511 -44.93 12.65 -18.06
C LYS A 511 -43.78 12.00 -17.25
N ILE A 512 -43.22 12.73 -16.27
CA ILE A 512 -42.17 12.20 -15.39
C ILE A 512 -42.69 11.05 -14.54
N ARG A 513 -43.90 11.19 -13.96
CA ARG A 513 -44.51 10.09 -13.18
C ARG A 513 -44.76 8.85 -14.05
N ALA A 514 -45.21 9.01 -15.29
CA ALA A 514 -45.40 7.91 -16.21
C ALA A 514 -44.07 7.18 -16.52
N LYS A 515 -42.98 7.94 -16.71
CA LYS A 515 -41.63 7.37 -16.91
C LYS A 515 -41.15 6.58 -15.68
N LEU A 516 -41.24 7.16 -14.49
CA LEU A 516 -40.85 6.49 -13.24
C LEU A 516 -41.71 5.25 -12.98
N HIS A 517 -42.99 5.31 -13.25
CA HIS A 517 -43.87 4.17 -13.15
C HIS A 517 -43.50 3.03 -14.10
N TRP A 518 -43.21 3.35 -15.36
CA TRP A 518 -42.72 2.37 -16.34
C TRP A 518 -41.39 1.74 -15.89
N ILE A 519 -40.42 2.54 -15.41
CA ILE A 519 -39.16 2.04 -14.89
C ILE A 519 -39.41 1.08 -13.71
N ARG A 520 -40.28 1.45 -12.76
CA ARG A 520 -40.64 0.64 -11.61
C ARG A 520 -41.22 -0.75 -12.00
N GLN A 521 -42.00 -0.80 -13.07
CA GLN A 521 -42.64 -2.04 -13.53
C GLN A 521 -41.72 -2.91 -14.41
N SER A 522 -40.63 -2.37 -14.92
CA SER A 522 -39.81 -3.03 -15.94
C SER A 522 -38.89 -4.13 -15.40
N SER A 523 -38.41 -4.06 -14.14
CA SER A 523 -37.69 -5.13 -13.46
C SER A 523 -37.60 -4.88 -11.95
N THR A 524 -37.30 -5.97 -11.18
CA THR A 524 -37.11 -5.87 -9.72
C THR A 524 -35.94 -4.95 -9.33
N GLU A 525 -34.87 -4.95 -10.11
CA GLU A 525 -33.72 -4.07 -9.91
C GLU A 525 -34.10 -2.60 -10.09
N ARG A 526 -34.80 -2.27 -11.18
CA ARG A 526 -35.23 -0.91 -11.47
C ARG A 526 -36.32 -0.43 -10.50
N MET A 527 -37.15 -1.34 -9.97
CA MET A 527 -38.05 -1.03 -8.87
C MET A 527 -37.28 -0.55 -7.64
N GLY A 528 -36.19 -1.26 -7.27
CA GLY A 528 -35.32 -0.84 -6.17
C GLY A 528 -34.68 0.53 -6.39
N TRP A 529 -34.33 0.87 -7.66
CA TRP A 529 -33.80 2.20 -7.97
C TRP A 529 -34.82 3.32 -7.74
N VAL A 530 -36.07 3.09 -8.10
CA VAL A 530 -37.14 4.09 -7.87
C VAL A 530 -37.42 4.24 -6.38
N GLU A 531 -37.45 3.16 -5.61
CA GLU A 531 -37.66 3.18 -4.16
C GLU A 531 -36.53 3.93 -3.46
N GLU A 532 -35.27 3.62 -3.77
CA GLU A 532 -34.09 4.32 -3.26
C GLU A 532 -34.10 5.82 -3.62
N ALA A 533 -34.51 6.17 -4.85
CA ALA A 533 -34.62 7.56 -5.26
C ALA A 533 -35.70 8.30 -4.49
N ASP A 534 -36.86 7.67 -4.26
CA ASP A 534 -37.96 8.23 -3.48
C ASP A 534 -37.57 8.44 -2.00
N GLU A 535 -36.84 7.47 -1.39
CA GLU A 535 -36.30 7.61 -0.04
C GLU A 535 -35.33 8.77 0.08
N ARG A 536 -34.37 8.87 -0.84
CA ARG A 536 -33.43 10.01 -0.86
C ARG A 536 -34.12 11.36 -0.96
N ILE A 537 -35.16 11.45 -1.80
CA ILE A 537 -35.95 12.67 -1.95
C ILE A 537 -36.73 12.97 -0.67
N ALA A 538 -37.28 11.97 0.02
CA ALA A 538 -37.96 12.14 1.28
C ALA A 538 -37.04 12.67 2.39
N GLU A 539 -35.77 12.27 2.36
CA GLU A 539 -34.71 12.75 3.26
C GLU A 539 -34.16 14.15 2.88
N GLY A 540 -34.59 14.74 1.78
CA GLY A 540 -34.07 16.02 1.28
C GLY A 540 -32.71 15.87 0.58
N ASN A 541 -32.32 14.66 0.22
CA ASN A 541 -31.08 14.35 -0.49
C ASN A 541 -31.32 14.45 -2.00
N TRP A 542 -31.11 15.65 -2.54
CA TRP A 542 -31.34 15.94 -3.95
C TRP A 542 -30.18 15.50 -4.83
N HIS A 543 -30.49 15.07 -6.05
CA HIS A 543 -29.47 14.77 -7.04
C HIS A 543 -28.51 15.97 -7.25
N PRO A 544 -27.17 15.78 -7.29
CA PRO A 544 -26.20 16.87 -7.34
C PRO A 544 -26.44 17.91 -8.44
N HIS A 545 -26.89 17.46 -9.61
CA HIS A 545 -27.20 18.35 -10.74
C HIS A 545 -28.32 19.35 -10.42
N TRP A 546 -29.31 18.96 -9.64
CA TRP A 546 -30.48 19.78 -9.30
C TRP A 546 -30.39 20.43 -7.93
N SER A 547 -29.45 20.04 -7.09
CA SER A 547 -29.40 20.41 -5.68
C SER A 547 -29.34 21.92 -5.45
N ALA A 548 -28.60 22.66 -6.28
CA ALA A 548 -28.53 24.13 -6.17
C ALA A 548 -29.86 24.80 -6.49
N VAL A 549 -30.58 24.31 -7.51
CA VAL A 549 -31.89 24.82 -7.91
C VAL A 549 -32.93 24.49 -6.85
N MET A 550 -32.92 23.26 -6.33
CA MET A 550 -33.82 22.80 -5.26
C MET A 550 -33.70 23.69 -4.02
N LYS A 551 -32.49 23.92 -3.52
CA LYS A 551 -32.22 24.80 -2.39
C LYS A 551 -32.69 26.25 -2.61
N SER A 552 -32.55 26.78 -3.84
CA SER A 552 -33.02 28.11 -4.20
C SER A 552 -34.54 28.20 -4.19
N VAL A 553 -35.24 27.14 -4.59
CA VAL A 553 -36.72 27.11 -4.59
C VAL A 553 -37.26 26.91 -3.18
N GLU A 554 -36.67 26.03 -2.39
CA GLU A 554 -36.98 25.81 -0.98
C GLU A 554 -36.83 27.11 -0.15
N GLY A 555 -35.72 27.82 -0.34
CA GLY A 555 -35.49 29.10 0.36
C GLY A 555 -36.52 30.17 0.06
N ARG A 556 -37.19 30.11 -1.11
CA ARG A 556 -38.30 31.03 -1.46
C ARG A 556 -39.66 30.62 -0.88
N LEU A 557 -39.84 29.39 -0.49
CA LEU A 557 -41.06 28.88 0.12
C LEU A 557 -41.16 29.22 1.62
N TRP A 558 -40.02 29.49 2.25
CA TRP A 558 -39.91 29.78 3.68
C TRP A 558 -39.57 31.24 3.97
N SER A 559 -39.39 32.10 2.96
CA SER A 559 -39.28 33.56 3.04
C SER A 559 -40.62 34.23 2.74
#